data_0b3006163dc22a29315d0b903faebe0f
#
_entry.id   0b3006163dc22a29315d0b903faebe0f
#
_cell.length_a   1.000
_cell.length_b   1.000
_cell.length_c   1.000
_cell.angle_alpha   90.00
_cell.angle_beta   90.00
_cell.angle_gamma   90.00
#
_symmetry.space_group_name_H-M   'P 1'
#
loop_
_entity.id
_entity.type
_entity.pdbx_description
1 polymer ?
#
loop_
_entity_poly.entity_id
_entity_poly.type
_entity_poly.pdbx_seq_one_letter_code
_entity_poly.pdbx_strand_id
1 'polypeptide(L)'
;MRIDRIESFTRPDVGFVRVTSEDGAFGWGQMSTYHADITAQVLHRQVAPWVTGRSIDANDPVVDFLDIASLVQEREHKFPGSYVRRALAGLDTALWDLLGRQACKPVTSLIGGAPGRLRAYAS
;
A
#
# COMPACT_ATOMS: atom_id res chain seq x y z
N MET A 1 1.38 -4.97 14.31
CA MET A 1 0.49 -5.61 13.33
C MET A 1 1.33 -6.45 12.37
N ARG A 2 0.92 -7.68 12.02
CA ARG A 2 1.66 -8.50 11.05
C ARG A 2 0.81 -8.72 9.80
N ILE A 3 1.43 -8.57 8.62
CA ILE A 3 0.78 -8.70 7.33
C ILE A 3 0.60 -10.19 7.00
N ASP A 4 -0.64 -10.63 6.87
CA ASP A 4 -0.99 -12.02 6.53
C ASP A 4 -1.11 -12.21 5.02
N ARG A 5 -1.85 -11.32 4.34
CA ARG A 5 -2.23 -11.52 2.94
C ARG A 5 -2.31 -10.21 2.16
N ILE A 6 -1.87 -10.28 0.92
CA ILE A 6 -1.97 -9.21 -0.07
C ILE A 6 -2.74 -9.76 -1.28
N GLU A 7 -3.82 -9.10 -1.63
CA GLU A 7 -4.71 -9.47 -2.74
C GLU A 7 -4.86 -8.30 -3.70
N SER A 8 -5.14 -8.59 -4.96
CA SER A 8 -5.43 -7.56 -5.96
C SER A 8 -6.73 -7.85 -6.69
N PHE A 9 -7.43 -6.79 -7.03
CA PHE A 9 -8.70 -6.80 -7.75
C PHE A 9 -8.58 -5.82 -8.91
N THR A 10 -8.58 -6.32 -10.14
CA THR A 10 -8.30 -5.50 -11.32
C THR A 10 -9.39 -5.58 -12.38
N ARG A 11 -9.58 -4.47 -13.07
CA ARG A 11 -10.17 -4.32 -14.38
C ARG A 11 -9.19 -3.54 -15.26
N PRO A 12 -9.39 -3.43 -16.59
CA PRO A 12 -8.42 -2.78 -17.47
C PRO A 12 -7.96 -1.39 -16.99
N ASP A 13 -8.89 -0.62 -16.44
CA ASP A 13 -8.66 0.79 -16.09
C ASP A 13 -8.65 1.06 -14.57
N VAL A 14 -8.69 0.02 -13.74
CA VAL A 14 -8.66 0.18 -12.28
C VAL A 14 -8.08 -1.05 -11.59
N GLY A 15 -7.26 -0.83 -10.58
CA GLY A 15 -6.72 -1.88 -9.74
C GLY A 15 -6.69 -1.47 -8.27
N PHE A 16 -7.15 -2.37 -7.42
CA PHE A 16 -7.12 -2.21 -5.96
C PHE A 16 -6.25 -3.30 -5.34
N VAL A 17 -5.60 -2.92 -4.25
CA VAL A 17 -4.88 -3.81 -3.34
C VAL A 17 -5.68 -3.90 -2.05
N ARG A 18 -5.83 -5.10 -1.52
CA ARG A 18 -6.27 -5.34 -0.16
C ARG A 18 -5.15 -5.97 0.63
N VAL A 19 -4.77 -5.36 1.73
CA VAL A 19 -3.86 -5.92 2.71
C VAL A 19 -4.67 -6.38 3.91
N THR A 20 -4.43 -7.61 4.35
CA THR A 20 -5.08 -8.21 5.53
C THR A 20 -4.01 -8.55 6.56
N SER A 21 -4.23 -8.20 7.80
CA SER A 21 -3.39 -8.57 8.94
C SER A 21 -3.84 -9.90 9.59
N GLU A 22 -2.97 -10.50 10.40
CA GLU A 22 -3.23 -11.79 11.05
C GLU A 22 -4.49 -11.79 11.96
N ASP A 23 -4.88 -10.63 12.50
CA ASP A 23 -6.11 -10.45 13.27
C ASP A 23 -7.37 -10.31 12.41
N GLY A 24 -7.22 -10.37 11.08
CA GLY A 24 -8.31 -10.26 10.11
C GLY A 24 -8.72 -8.84 9.74
N ALA A 25 -8.11 -7.82 10.30
CA ALA A 25 -8.31 -6.44 9.87
C ALA A 25 -7.75 -6.22 8.46
N PHE A 26 -8.34 -5.33 7.69
CA PHE A 26 -7.88 -5.08 6.31
C PHE A 26 -7.97 -3.61 5.93
N GLY A 27 -7.14 -3.24 4.96
CA GLY A 27 -7.15 -1.93 4.34
C GLY A 27 -7.06 -2.02 2.83
N TRP A 28 -7.47 -0.95 2.15
CA TRP A 28 -7.53 -0.83 0.70
C TRP A 28 -6.65 0.29 0.18
N GLY A 29 -6.00 0.03 -0.96
CA GLY A 29 -5.29 1.04 -1.74
C GLY A 29 -5.56 0.88 -3.21
N GLN A 30 -5.52 1.97 -3.96
CA GLN A 30 -5.66 1.94 -5.41
C GLN A 30 -4.27 1.93 -6.05
N MET A 31 -4.06 0.98 -6.96
CA MET A 31 -2.93 1.00 -7.90
C MET A 31 -3.22 1.94 -9.06
N SER A 32 -2.23 2.16 -9.93
CA SER A 32 -2.41 2.96 -11.15
C SER A 32 -3.57 2.47 -12.03
N THR A 33 -4.26 3.41 -12.65
CA THR A 33 -5.40 3.14 -13.51
C THR A 33 -5.05 2.48 -14.84
N TYR A 34 -3.86 2.75 -15.40
CA TYR A 34 -3.46 2.17 -16.69
C TYR A 34 -2.71 0.86 -16.48
N HIS A 35 -3.08 -0.16 -17.24
CA HIS A 35 -2.47 -1.50 -17.19
C HIS A 35 -2.46 -2.05 -15.76
N ALA A 36 -3.61 -1.99 -15.10
CA ALA A 36 -3.76 -2.43 -13.72
C ALA A 36 -3.50 -3.93 -13.55
N ASP A 37 -3.79 -4.73 -14.57
CA ASP A 37 -3.47 -6.16 -14.68
C ASP A 37 -1.96 -6.41 -14.63
N ILE A 38 -1.16 -5.64 -15.38
CA ILE A 38 0.31 -5.71 -15.35
C ILE A 38 0.82 -5.27 -13.98
N THR A 39 0.28 -4.19 -13.43
CA THR A 39 0.65 -3.72 -12.09
C THR A 39 0.36 -4.77 -11.02
N ALA A 40 -0.76 -5.49 -11.12
CA ALA A 40 -1.10 -6.59 -10.21
C ALA A 40 -0.11 -7.76 -10.34
N GLN A 41 0.30 -8.12 -11.55
CA GLN A 41 1.36 -9.13 -11.75
C GLN A 41 2.65 -8.71 -11.05
N VAL A 42 3.07 -7.47 -11.22
CA VAL A 42 4.26 -6.91 -10.56
C VAL A 42 4.09 -6.90 -9.05
N LEU A 43 2.92 -6.51 -8.52
CA LEU A 43 2.63 -6.59 -7.09
C LEU A 43 2.89 -7.98 -6.54
N HIS A 44 2.33 -9.02 -7.16
CA HIS A 44 2.44 -10.40 -6.67
C HIS A 44 3.80 -11.04 -6.92
N ARG A 45 4.52 -10.63 -7.96
CA ARG A 45 5.83 -11.21 -8.32
C ARG A 45 7.00 -10.51 -7.66
N GLN A 46 6.95 -9.18 -7.53
CA GLN A 46 8.10 -8.36 -7.16
C GLN A 46 7.94 -7.63 -5.82
N VAL A 47 6.72 -7.48 -5.30
CA VAL A 47 6.47 -6.73 -4.06
C VAL A 47 5.98 -7.62 -2.94
N ALA A 48 4.88 -8.32 -3.12
CA ALA A 48 4.25 -9.12 -2.07
C ALA A 48 5.17 -10.15 -1.41
N PRO A 49 6.09 -10.85 -2.12
CA PRO A 49 6.98 -11.82 -1.50
C PRO A 49 7.92 -11.22 -0.44
N TRP A 50 8.22 -9.92 -0.54
CA TRP A 50 9.11 -9.22 0.40
C TRP A 50 8.36 -8.57 1.57
N VAL A 51 7.03 -8.52 1.49
CA VAL A 51 6.17 -7.79 2.42
C VAL A 51 5.29 -8.70 3.27
N THR A 52 4.75 -9.76 2.68
CA THR A 52 3.93 -10.74 3.41
C THR A 52 4.72 -11.35 4.56
N GLY A 53 4.09 -11.42 5.74
CA GLY A 53 4.70 -11.91 6.97
C GLY A 53 5.53 -10.87 7.74
N ARG A 54 5.71 -9.66 7.23
CA ARG A 54 6.37 -8.59 7.98
C ARG A 54 5.48 -8.01 9.07
N SER A 55 6.12 -7.58 10.13
CA SER A 55 5.48 -6.83 11.20
C SER A 55 5.62 -5.34 10.98
N ILE A 56 4.58 -4.59 11.31
CA ILE A 56 4.53 -3.12 11.29
C ILE A 56 4.30 -2.65 12.72
N ASP A 57 5.12 -1.72 13.19
CA ASP A 57 4.86 -1.02 14.46
C ASP A 57 3.75 0.02 14.24
N ALA A 58 2.60 -0.21 14.85
CA ALA A 58 1.48 0.70 14.73
C ALA A 58 1.72 2.07 15.41
N ASN A 59 2.72 2.18 16.29
CA ASN A 59 3.06 3.44 16.96
C ASN A 59 4.05 4.29 16.14
N ASP A 60 4.88 3.65 15.30
CA ASP A 60 5.81 4.34 14.39
C ASP A 60 5.89 3.62 13.03
N PRO A 61 4.79 3.65 12.25
CA PRO A 61 4.70 2.90 11.00
C PRO A 61 5.56 3.47 9.88
N VAL A 62 5.99 4.72 9.97
CA VAL A 62 6.72 5.40 8.88
C VAL A 62 8.04 4.71 8.61
N VAL A 63 8.77 4.32 9.65
CA VAL A 63 10.06 3.61 9.51
C VAL A 63 9.85 2.28 8.79
N ASP A 64 8.87 1.48 9.22
CA ASP A 64 8.58 0.19 8.59
C ASP A 64 8.14 0.33 7.13
N PHE A 65 7.38 1.37 6.78
CA PHE A 65 6.95 1.61 5.40
C PHE A 65 8.11 2.02 4.51
N LEU A 66 9.02 2.86 5.01
CA LEU A 66 10.25 3.23 4.31
C LEU A 66 11.17 2.01 4.12
N ASP A 67 11.29 1.17 5.13
CA ASP A 67 12.07 -0.06 5.06
C ASP A 67 11.49 -1.05 4.05
N ILE A 68 10.18 -1.20 3.98
CA ILE A 68 9.51 -2.00 2.94
C ILE A 68 9.83 -1.47 1.55
N ALA A 69 9.67 -0.16 1.34
CA ALA A 69 9.94 0.45 0.05
C ALA A 69 11.41 0.29 -0.36
N SER A 70 12.33 0.52 0.56
CA SER A 70 13.78 0.36 0.36
C SER A 70 14.16 -1.07 0.05
N LEU A 71 13.63 -2.02 0.80
CA LEU A 71 13.86 -3.44 0.59
C LEU A 71 13.40 -3.90 -0.80
N VAL A 72 12.19 -3.53 -1.21
CA VAL A 72 11.68 -3.89 -2.53
C VAL A 72 12.56 -3.29 -3.63
N GLN A 73 12.96 -2.03 -3.49
CA GLN A 73 13.84 -1.38 -4.47
C GLN A 73 15.22 -2.04 -4.55
N GLU A 74 15.79 -2.44 -3.42
CA GLU A 74 17.06 -3.17 -3.37
C GLU A 74 16.96 -4.54 -4.04
N ARG A 75 15.93 -5.32 -3.71
CA ARG A 75 15.74 -6.67 -4.25
C ARG A 75 15.41 -6.67 -5.73
N GLU A 76 14.67 -5.69 -6.18
CA GLU A 76 14.20 -5.55 -7.57
C GLU A 76 15.04 -4.56 -8.39
N HIS A 77 16.25 -4.22 -7.94
CA HIS A 77 17.11 -3.21 -8.60
C HIS A 77 17.43 -3.51 -10.07
N LYS A 78 17.41 -4.77 -10.48
CA LYS A 78 17.63 -5.18 -11.89
C LYS A 78 16.41 -4.99 -12.78
N PHE A 79 15.22 -4.88 -12.17
CA PHE A 79 13.95 -4.72 -12.86
C PHE A 79 13.19 -3.49 -12.34
N PRO A 80 13.86 -2.32 -12.29
CA PRO A 80 13.22 -1.11 -11.82
C PRO A 80 12.16 -0.66 -12.82
N GLY A 81 11.28 0.21 -12.39
CA GLY A 81 10.35 0.85 -13.31
C GLY A 81 9.09 1.36 -12.64
N SER A 82 8.26 1.99 -13.47
CA SER A 82 7.03 2.62 -12.98
C SER A 82 6.04 1.62 -12.39
N TYR A 83 6.01 0.39 -12.87
CA TYR A 83 5.08 -0.63 -12.38
C TYR A 83 5.37 -1.05 -10.94
N VAL A 84 6.64 -1.21 -10.55
CA VAL A 84 7.02 -1.49 -9.16
C VAL A 84 6.57 -0.34 -8.25
N ARG A 85 6.80 0.90 -8.66
CA ARG A 85 6.39 2.09 -7.89
C ARG A 85 4.87 2.22 -7.78
N ARG A 86 4.13 1.89 -8.84
CA ARG A 86 2.65 1.87 -8.84
C ARG A 86 2.10 0.78 -7.92
N ALA A 87 2.71 -0.40 -7.93
CA ALA A 87 2.36 -1.49 -7.02
C ALA A 87 2.63 -1.11 -5.56
N LEU A 88 3.81 -0.53 -5.29
CA LEU A 88 4.17 -0.02 -3.97
C LEU A 88 3.23 1.09 -3.49
N ALA A 89 2.83 2.03 -4.35
CA ALA A 89 1.90 3.09 -3.97
C ALA A 89 0.52 2.55 -3.57
N GLY A 90 0.02 1.53 -4.28
CA GLY A 90 -1.23 0.86 -3.90
C GLY A 90 -1.11 0.12 -2.57
N LEU A 91 0.02 -0.57 -2.35
CA LEU A 91 0.31 -1.26 -1.11
C LEU A 91 0.44 -0.29 0.06
N ASP A 92 1.21 0.79 -0.09
CA ASP A 92 1.40 1.83 0.92
C ASP A 92 0.06 2.44 1.36
N THR A 93 -0.77 2.82 0.41
CA THR A 93 -2.11 3.33 0.69
C THR A 93 -2.96 2.30 1.46
N ALA A 94 -2.89 1.02 1.10
CA ALA A 94 -3.63 -0.04 1.78
C ALA A 94 -3.14 -0.25 3.23
N LEU A 95 -1.84 -0.12 3.47
CA LEU A 95 -1.27 -0.21 4.82
C LEU A 95 -1.71 0.98 5.70
N TRP A 96 -1.72 2.19 5.16
CA TRP A 96 -2.24 3.37 5.88
C TRP A 96 -3.75 3.26 6.18
N ASP A 97 -4.55 2.76 5.24
CA ASP A 97 -5.99 2.52 5.47
C ASP A 97 -6.21 1.46 6.55
N LEU A 98 -5.43 0.37 6.53
CA LEU A 98 -5.48 -0.66 7.56
C LEU A 98 -5.19 -0.11 8.95
N LEU A 99 -4.09 0.65 9.09
CA LEU A 99 -3.75 1.29 10.37
C LEU A 99 -4.80 2.28 10.84
N GLY A 100 -5.33 3.10 9.92
CA GLY A 100 -6.40 4.05 10.22
C GLY A 100 -7.64 3.37 10.75
N ARG A 101 -8.04 2.24 10.16
CA ARG A 101 -9.17 1.43 10.61
C ARG A 101 -8.93 0.82 11.98
N GLN A 102 -7.76 0.21 12.21
CA GLN A 102 -7.41 -0.36 13.52
C GLN A 102 -7.35 0.70 14.63
N ALA A 103 -6.81 1.89 14.31
CA ALA A 103 -6.73 3.00 15.26
C ALA A 103 -8.04 3.80 15.39
N CYS A 104 -9.06 3.52 14.57
CA CYS A 104 -10.27 4.35 14.44
C CYS A 104 -9.95 5.83 14.19
N LYS A 105 -8.93 6.11 13.38
CA LYS A 105 -8.45 7.47 13.06
C LYS A 105 -8.34 7.66 11.54
N PRO A 106 -8.61 8.87 11.04
CA PRO A 106 -8.33 9.17 9.65
C PRO A 106 -6.82 9.16 9.39
N VAL A 107 -6.42 8.73 8.21
CA VAL A 107 -4.98 8.67 7.80
C VAL A 107 -4.31 10.02 7.98
N THR A 108 -5.00 11.13 7.67
CA THR A 108 -4.49 12.48 7.89
C THR A 108 -3.96 12.70 9.31
N SER A 109 -4.65 12.17 10.32
CA SER A 109 -4.20 12.30 11.72
C SER A 109 -3.00 11.40 12.02
N LEU A 110 -2.89 10.24 11.37
CA LEU A 110 -1.76 9.34 11.55
C LEU A 110 -0.44 9.91 11.00
N ILE A 111 -0.54 10.69 9.92
CA ILE A 111 0.62 11.34 9.30
C ILE A 111 0.88 12.76 9.84
N GLY A 112 0.27 13.13 10.99
CA GLY A 112 0.50 14.43 11.64
C GLY A 112 -0.27 15.60 11.03
N GLY A 113 -1.23 15.35 10.13
CA GLY A 113 -2.09 16.37 9.56
C GLY A 113 -3.29 16.70 10.44
N ALA A 114 -3.96 17.82 10.14
CA ALA A 114 -5.20 18.26 10.76
C ALA A 114 -6.31 18.46 9.70
N PRO A 115 -7.59 18.27 10.07
CA PRO A 115 -8.69 18.59 9.19
C PRO A 115 -8.65 20.05 8.74
N GLY A 116 -8.90 20.28 7.46
CA GLY A 116 -8.93 21.62 6.88
C GLY A 116 -9.86 21.71 5.67
N ARG A 117 -10.29 22.92 5.33
CA ARG A 117 -11.05 23.15 4.12
C ARG A 117 -10.10 23.31 2.93
N LEU A 118 -10.32 22.53 1.88
CA LEU A 118 -9.60 22.64 0.62
C LEU A 118 -10.58 23.07 -0.49
N ARG A 119 -10.12 23.92 -1.40
CA ARG A 119 -10.85 24.17 -2.63
C ARG A 119 -10.70 22.94 -3.55
N ALA A 120 -11.83 22.37 -3.94
CA ALA A 120 -11.84 21.34 -4.96
C ALA A 120 -12.12 21.97 -6.33
N TYR A 121 -11.54 21.39 -7.36
CA TYR A 121 -11.90 21.66 -8.76
C TYR A 121 -12.12 20.33 -9.47
N ALA A 122 -13.00 20.34 -10.44
CA ALA A 122 -13.20 19.22 -11.35
C ALA A 122 -12.46 19.53 -12.66
N SER A 123 -11.74 18.53 -13.17
CA SER A 123 -11.07 18.60 -14.48
C SER A 123 -11.73 17.65 -15.47
#